data_a671d8f474977d9cc8121fd7cc79636c
#
_entry.id   a671d8f474977d9cc8121fd7cc79636c
#
_cell.length_a   1.000
_cell.length_b   1.000
_cell.length_c   1.000
_cell.angle_alpha   90.00
_cell.angle_beta   90.00
_cell.angle_gamma   90.00
#
_symmetry.space_group_name_H-M   'P 1'
#
loop_
_entity.id
_entity.type
_entity.pdbx_description
1 polymer ?
#
loop_
_entity_poly.entity_id
_entity_poly.type
_entity_poly.pdbx_seq_one_letter_code
_entity_poly.pdbx_strand_id
1 'polypeptide(L)'
;MKTPISHYGGKQTLLKHILPLIPKHKLYTEAFCGGAAVLFAKRPADGEVINDISMDITNFYRMAKVYYRDLKQEIEKTLHSRDMHAHARHILQYPQFFQPVQRAWAVWALCKMSFACKMDSSFGYDFGGGMPKKLRNAKDEFTEWLCARLDNVTIENQDALDVISTYDSPDTFHFVDPPYINSDCGHYEGTFDEYCMEKLLQLLEQVKGKFMLTMFPLPMIEEYANKNGWIIHRVERTISASKTSRRNQEEWMVCNYEEHPQLTLFDYKDCGVVDTTDAS
;
A
#
# COMPACT_ATOMS: atom_id res chain seq x y z
N MET A 1 8.71 7.02 4.84
CA MET A 1 9.61 6.05 4.17
C MET A 1 8.99 5.67 2.82
N LYS A 2 9.78 5.43 1.77
CA LYS A 2 9.24 4.87 0.52
C LYS A 2 9.04 3.38 0.67
N THR A 3 8.04 2.83 -0.03
CA THR A 3 7.78 1.38 -0.01
C THR A 3 8.80 0.60 -0.85
N PRO A 4 9.13 -0.64 -0.47
CA PRO A 4 10.07 -1.47 -1.26
C PRO A 4 9.55 -1.77 -2.67
N ILE A 5 8.23 -1.98 -2.80
CA ILE A 5 7.54 -2.13 -4.08
C ILE A 5 6.50 -1.03 -4.25
N SER A 6 6.28 -0.61 -5.49
CA SER A 6 5.22 0.33 -5.86
C SER A 6 4.12 -0.46 -6.52
N HIS A 7 2.96 -0.51 -5.93
CA HIS A 7 1.79 -1.13 -6.52
C HIS A 7 0.91 -0.08 -7.21
N TYR A 8 0.24 -0.45 -8.30
CA TYR A 8 -0.76 0.42 -8.92
C TYR A 8 -1.88 0.70 -7.92
N GLY A 9 -2.36 1.93 -7.84
CA GLY A 9 -3.32 2.32 -6.80
C GLY A 9 -2.70 2.57 -5.41
N GLY A 10 -1.38 2.35 -5.24
CA GLY A 10 -0.70 2.52 -3.96
C GLY A 10 -0.86 3.91 -3.34
N LYS A 11 -1.03 3.96 -2.02
CA LYS A 11 -1.44 5.14 -1.26
C LYS A 11 -0.33 6.17 -0.96
N GLN A 12 0.85 6.07 -1.62
CA GLN A 12 1.99 6.99 -1.38
C GLN A 12 1.61 8.47 -1.49
N THR A 13 0.77 8.84 -2.46
CA THR A 13 0.35 10.23 -2.67
C THR A 13 -0.72 10.69 -1.68
N LEU A 14 -1.44 9.76 -1.05
CA LEU A 14 -2.48 10.02 -0.07
C LEU A 14 -1.98 9.98 1.37
N LEU A 15 -0.74 9.56 1.61
CA LEU A 15 -0.19 9.43 2.98
C LEU A 15 -0.33 10.71 3.79
N LYS A 16 -0.17 11.89 3.18
CA LYS A 16 -0.35 13.18 3.85
C LYS A 16 -1.77 13.40 4.39
N HIS A 17 -2.77 12.73 3.81
CA HIS A 17 -4.16 12.77 4.25
C HIS A 17 -4.51 11.59 5.17
N ILE A 18 -3.93 10.41 4.95
CA ILE A 18 -4.18 9.19 5.73
C ILE A 18 -3.52 9.27 7.11
N LEU A 19 -2.23 9.64 7.16
CA LEU A 19 -1.46 9.55 8.42
C LEU A 19 -2.04 10.38 9.58
N PRO A 20 -2.54 11.62 9.36
CA PRO A 20 -3.14 12.41 10.44
C PRO A 20 -4.43 11.80 10.99
N LEU A 21 -5.13 10.99 10.20
CA LEU A 21 -6.40 10.36 10.56
C LEU A 21 -6.23 9.02 11.29
N ILE A 22 -5.02 8.45 11.33
CA ILE A 22 -4.77 7.16 12.00
C ILE A 22 -5.02 7.29 13.50
N PRO A 23 -5.99 6.55 14.06
CA PRO A 23 -6.31 6.64 15.48
C PRO A 23 -5.26 5.93 16.34
N LYS A 24 -5.28 6.18 17.66
CA LYS A 24 -4.48 5.39 18.61
C LYS A 24 -4.96 3.92 18.58
N HIS A 25 -4.01 3.00 18.47
CA HIS A 25 -4.25 1.55 18.38
C HIS A 25 -3.05 0.78 18.92
N LYS A 26 -3.28 -0.48 19.34
CA LYS A 26 -2.23 -1.44 19.71
C LYS A 26 -1.94 -2.43 18.61
N LEU A 27 -2.98 -2.84 17.87
CA LEU A 27 -2.88 -3.73 16.73
C LEU A 27 -3.24 -2.98 15.43
N TYR A 28 -2.42 -3.13 14.42
CA TYR A 28 -2.64 -2.61 13.07
C TYR A 28 -2.82 -3.74 12.08
N THR A 29 -3.79 -3.64 11.18
CA THR A 29 -3.94 -4.57 10.06
C THR A 29 -4.04 -3.83 8.74
N GLU A 30 -3.43 -4.37 7.68
CA GLU A 30 -3.52 -3.93 6.30
C GLU A 30 -3.92 -5.14 5.45
N ALA A 31 -5.25 -5.40 5.36
CA ALA A 31 -5.81 -6.65 4.82
C ALA A 31 -5.66 -6.77 3.30
N PHE A 32 -5.44 -5.66 2.60
CA PHE A 32 -5.15 -5.55 1.16
C PHE A 32 -3.85 -4.77 0.99
N CYS A 33 -2.72 -5.37 1.36
CA CYS A 33 -1.52 -4.55 1.58
C CYS A 33 -0.84 -4.06 0.30
N GLY A 34 -0.88 -4.82 -0.80
CA GLY A 34 -0.17 -4.45 -2.03
C GLY A 34 1.25 -3.95 -1.76
N GLY A 35 1.47 -2.65 -1.94
CA GLY A 35 2.75 -1.98 -1.63
C GLY A 35 2.95 -1.63 -0.15
N ALA A 36 2.01 -1.88 0.74
CA ALA A 36 2.03 -1.61 2.18
C ALA A 36 2.43 -0.15 2.52
N ALA A 37 1.89 0.81 1.78
CA ALA A 37 2.31 2.20 1.86
C ALA A 37 2.09 2.80 3.26
N VAL A 38 0.99 2.45 3.91
CA VAL A 38 0.64 2.96 5.24
C VAL A 38 1.50 2.30 6.31
N LEU A 39 1.73 0.99 6.25
CA LEU A 39 2.65 0.28 7.16
C LEU A 39 4.03 0.94 7.19
N PHE A 40 4.61 1.19 6.01
CA PHE A 40 5.97 1.76 5.91
C PHE A 40 6.03 3.24 6.29
N ALA A 41 4.91 3.96 6.29
CA ALA A 41 4.87 5.39 6.58
C ALA A 41 4.49 5.72 8.03
N LYS A 42 3.62 4.91 8.65
CA LYS A 42 3.16 5.14 10.02
C LYS A 42 4.20 4.72 11.07
N ARG A 43 4.02 5.16 12.30
CA ARG A 43 4.77 4.63 13.45
C ARG A 43 4.38 3.16 13.68
N PRO A 44 5.35 2.29 14.05
CA PRO A 44 5.02 0.92 14.46
C PRO A 44 3.99 0.87 15.58
N ALA A 45 3.10 -0.12 15.52
CA ALA A 45 2.21 -0.50 16.62
C ALA A 45 2.83 -1.68 17.41
N ASP A 46 2.21 -2.06 18.53
CA ASP A 46 2.66 -3.20 19.33
C ASP A 46 2.56 -4.52 18.53
N GLY A 47 1.49 -4.66 17.73
CA GLY A 47 1.31 -5.74 16.77
C GLY A 47 0.94 -5.16 15.39
N GLU A 48 1.45 -5.78 14.33
CA GLU A 48 1.15 -5.38 12.95
C GLU A 48 0.98 -6.59 12.06
N VAL A 49 -0.04 -6.54 11.22
CA VAL A 49 -0.39 -7.62 10.28
C VAL A 49 -0.57 -7.03 8.90
N ILE A 50 0.09 -7.61 7.91
CA ILE A 50 -0.19 -7.34 6.50
C ILE A 50 -0.69 -8.59 5.82
N ASN A 51 -1.62 -8.45 4.91
CA ASN A 51 -2.18 -9.53 4.12
C ASN A 51 -2.33 -9.11 2.67
N ASP A 52 -2.13 -10.05 1.79
CA ASP A 52 -2.53 -9.93 0.39
C ASP A 52 -2.96 -11.30 -0.12
N ILE A 53 -4.00 -11.34 -0.93
CA ILE A 53 -4.46 -12.58 -1.59
C ILE A 53 -3.40 -13.08 -2.58
N SER A 54 -2.60 -12.19 -3.14
CA SER A 54 -1.50 -12.53 -4.03
C SER A 54 -0.33 -13.17 -3.26
N MET A 55 -0.15 -14.46 -3.47
CA MET A 55 0.99 -15.20 -2.92
C MET A 55 2.34 -14.60 -3.34
N ASP A 56 2.43 -13.94 -4.48
CA ASP A 56 3.67 -13.33 -4.95
C ASP A 56 4.02 -12.06 -4.16
N ILE A 57 3.00 -11.26 -3.79
CA ILE A 57 3.18 -10.08 -2.93
C ILE A 57 3.63 -10.50 -1.53
N THR A 58 2.96 -11.47 -0.92
CA THR A 58 3.31 -11.95 0.42
C THR A 58 4.67 -12.65 0.43
N ASN A 59 4.99 -13.42 -0.63
CA ASN A 59 6.32 -13.99 -0.83
C ASN A 59 7.39 -12.90 -0.92
N PHE A 60 7.13 -11.79 -1.62
CA PHE A 60 8.07 -10.68 -1.70
C PHE A 60 8.43 -10.16 -0.30
N TYR A 61 7.44 -9.86 0.55
CA TYR A 61 7.70 -9.36 1.90
C TYR A 61 8.43 -10.39 2.77
N ARG A 62 8.06 -11.67 2.67
CA ARG A 62 8.75 -12.75 3.38
C ARG A 62 10.22 -12.86 2.95
N MET A 63 10.50 -12.79 1.65
CA MET A 63 11.88 -12.84 1.14
C MET A 63 12.67 -11.58 1.48
N ALA A 64 12.04 -10.41 1.43
CA ALA A 64 12.65 -9.16 1.85
C ALA A 64 13.07 -9.19 3.33
N LYS A 65 12.30 -9.85 4.19
CA LYS A 65 12.63 -10.01 5.61
C LYS A 65 13.71 -11.08 5.85
N VAL A 66 13.50 -12.29 5.33
CA VAL A 66 14.30 -13.48 5.71
C VAL A 66 15.55 -13.63 4.85
N TYR A 67 15.45 -13.29 3.57
CA TYR A 67 16.52 -13.48 2.56
C TYR A 67 16.92 -12.15 1.91
N TYR A 68 17.01 -11.09 2.73
CA TYR A 68 17.35 -9.75 2.25
C TYR A 68 18.59 -9.72 1.37
N ARG A 69 19.69 -10.39 1.80
CA ARG A 69 20.96 -10.36 1.08
C ARG A 69 20.87 -10.98 -0.30
N ASP A 70 20.20 -12.12 -0.41
CA ASP A 70 20.02 -12.83 -1.68
C ASP A 70 19.12 -12.02 -2.62
N LEU A 71 18.01 -11.49 -2.11
CA LEU A 71 17.11 -10.64 -2.88
C LEU A 71 17.80 -9.34 -3.31
N LYS A 72 18.58 -8.70 -2.41
CA LYS A 72 19.35 -7.49 -2.74
C LYS A 72 20.36 -7.76 -3.84
N GLN A 73 21.03 -8.92 -3.82
CA GLN A 73 21.97 -9.31 -4.87
C GLN A 73 21.30 -9.42 -6.25
N GLU A 74 20.09 -10.01 -6.33
CA GLU A 74 19.35 -10.08 -7.59
C GLU A 74 18.86 -8.68 -8.04
N ILE A 75 18.43 -7.85 -7.10
CA ILE A 75 18.06 -6.46 -7.36
C ILE A 75 19.25 -5.67 -7.93
N GLU A 76 20.45 -5.81 -7.37
CA GLU A 76 21.65 -5.09 -7.85
C GLU A 76 22.05 -5.48 -9.28
N LYS A 77 21.90 -6.75 -9.64
CA LYS A 77 22.17 -7.25 -11.00
C LYS A 77 21.17 -6.76 -12.04
N THR A 78 20.03 -6.20 -11.62
CA THR A 78 18.94 -5.84 -12.53
C THR A 78 19.34 -4.66 -13.42
N LEU A 79 19.18 -4.82 -14.72
CA LEU A 79 19.30 -3.73 -15.71
C LEU A 79 17.91 -3.31 -16.18
N HIS A 80 17.77 -2.05 -16.56
CA HIS A 80 16.53 -1.58 -17.20
C HIS A 80 16.53 -2.10 -18.66
N SER A 81 15.96 -3.30 -18.86
CA SER A 81 15.92 -3.95 -20.16
C SER A 81 14.61 -4.69 -20.40
N ARG A 82 14.20 -4.77 -21.67
CA ARG A 82 13.00 -5.53 -22.08
C ARG A 82 13.16 -7.02 -21.82
N ASP A 83 14.37 -7.54 -21.98
CA ASP A 83 14.68 -8.94 -21.73
C ASP A 83 14.48 -9.29 -20.25
N MET A 84 15.05 -8.50 -19.33
CA MET A 84 14.85 -8.71 -17.88
C MET A 84 13.39 -8.54 -17.46
N HIS A 85 12.67 -7.59 -18.07
CA HIS A 85 11.23 -7.44 -17.84
C HIS A 85 10.45 -8.68 -18.31
N ALA A 86 10.75 -9.19 -19.51
CA ALA A 86 10.13 -10.40 -20.04
C ALA A 86 10.46 -11.63 -19.18
N HIS A 87 11.71 -11.74 -18.71
CA HIS A 87 12.14 -12.79 -17.80
C HIS A 87 11.38 -12.73 -16.45
N ALA A 88 11.23 -11.56 -15.88
CA ALA A 88 10.46 -11.38 -14.65
C ALA A 88 8.98 -11.76 -14.83
N ARG A 89 8.37 -11.43 -15.97
CA ARG A 89 7.01 -11.89 -16.31
C ARG A 89 6.92 -13.40 -16.41
N HIS A 90 7.90 -14.03 -17.08
CA HIS A 90 7.96 -15.47 -17.23
C HIS A 90 8.05 -16.19 -15.87
N ILE A 91 8.83 -15.65 -14.93
CA ILE A 91 8.93 -16.19 -13.58
C ILE A 91 7.56 -16.20 -12.87
N LEU A 92 6.80 -15.09 -12.93
CA LEU A 92 5.48 -15.03 -12.28
C LEU A 92 4.40 -15.83 -13.05
N GLN A 93 4.57 -16.04 -14.34
CA GLN A 93 3.69 -16.88 -15.12
C GLN A 93 3.85 -18.39 -14.80
N TYR A 94 5.07 -18.80 -14.44
CA TYR A 94 5.40 -20.20 -14.14
C TYR A 94 6.10 -20.35 -12.78
N PRO A 95 5.47 -19.89 -11.69
CA PRO A 95 6.12 -19.75 -10.37
C PRO A 95 6.63 -21.07 -9.78
N GLN A 96 6.06 -22.21 -10.20
CA GLN A 96 6.44 -23.54 -9.74
C GLN A 96 7.87 -23.94 -10.16
N PHE A 97 8.45 -23.29 -11.15
CA PHE A 97 9.81 -23.60 -11.64
C PHE A 97 10.89 -22.70 -11.05
N PHE A 98 10.51 -21.72 -10.21
CA PHE A 98 11.43 -20.70 -9.71
C PHE A 98 11.47 -20.65 -8.18
N GLN A 99 12.65 -20.37 -7.66
CA GLN A 99 12.86 -20.24 -6.22
C GLN A 99 12.13 -19.00 -5.66
N PRO A 100 11.70 -19.01 -4.38
CA PRO A 100 10.99 -17.88 -3.77
C PRO A 100 11.70 -16.53 -3.91
N VAL A 101 13.04 -16.50 -3.83
CA VAL A 101 13.83 -15.26 -4.01
C VAL A 101 13.74 -14.74 -5.45
N GLN A 102 13.75 -15.62 -6.45
CA GLN A 102 13.60 -15.24 -7.86
C GLN A 102 12.20 -14.66 -8.14
N ARG A 103 11.17 -15.27 -7.54
CA ARG A 103 9.79 -14.76 -7.62
C ARG A 103 9.68 -13.38 -6.94
N ALA A 104 10.29 -13.18 -5.78
CA ALA A 104 10.33 -11.89 -5.10
C ALA A 104 11.07 -10.83 -5.93
N TRP A 105 12.19 -11.20 -6.55
CA TRP A 105 12.89 -10.34 -7.49
C TRP A 105 11.99 -9.95 -8.68
N ALA A 106 11.26 -10.91 -9.26
CA ALA A 106 10.37 -10.66 -10.38
C ALA A 106 9.26 -9.65 -10.03
N VAL A 107 8.64 -9.77 -8.86
CA VAL A 107 7.69 -8.77 -8.34
C VAL A 107 8.33 -7.39 -8.29
N TRP A 108 9.51 -7.28 -7.64
CA TRP A 108 10.22 -6.00 -7.55
C TRP A 108 10.55 -5.42 -8.92
N ALA A 109 11.10 -6.24 -9.81
CA ALA A 109 11.50 -5.84 -11.16
C ALA A 109 10.31 -5.33 -11.98
N LEU A 110 9.18 -6.03 -11.96
CA LEU A 110 7.97 -5.62 -12.66
C LEU A 110 7.39 -4.33 -12.08
N CYS A 111 7.31 -4.18 -10.75
CA CYS A 111 6.89 -2.93 -10.12
C CYS A 111 7.75 -1.71 -10.52
N LYS A 112 9.01 -1.92 -10.88
CA LYS A 112 9.93 -0.82 -11.24
C LYS A 112 10.08 -0.61 -12.75
N MET A 113 9.84 -1.63 -13.57
CA MET A 113 10.08 -1.58 -15.02
C MET A 113 8.80 -1.59 -15.86
N SER A 114 7.64 -1.96 -15.31
CA SER A 114 6.38 -1.97 -16.07
C SER A 114 5.77 -0.57 -16.18
N PHE A 115 5.02 -0.35 -17.26
CA PHE A 115 4.26 0.89 -17.44
C PHE A 115 3.25 1.08 -16.29
N ALA A 116 3.20 2.27 -15.73
CA ALA A 116 2.34 2.65 -14.60
C ALA A 116 2.50 1.75 -13.34
N CYS A 117 3.65 1.06 -13.19
CA CYS A 117 3.90 0.11 -12.09
C CYS A 117 2.88 -1.05 -12.01
N LYS A 118 2.20 -1.37 -13.12
CA LYS A 118 1.30 -2.51 -13.24
C LYS A 118 2.12 -3.73 -13.64
N MET A 119 2.16 -4.78 -12.82
CA MET A 119 3.02 -5.95 -13.02
C MET A 119 2.75 -6.72 -14.32
N ASP A 120 1.53 -6.67 -14.84
CA ASP A 120 1.12 -7.32 -16.10
C ASP A 120 1.22 -6.41 -17.32
N SER A 121 1.51 -5.12 -17.12
CA SER A 121 1.60 -4.18 -18.22
C SER A 121 2.90 -4.32 -19.01
N SER A 122 2.98 -3.62 -20.14
CA SER A 122 4.16 -3.60 -21.00
C SER A 122 5.37 -2.95 -20.31
N PHE A 123 6.54 -3.20 -20.87
CA PHE A 123 7.78 -2.54 -20.45
C PHE A 123 7.67 -1.02 -20.56
N GLY A 124 7.91 -0.34 -19.43
CA GLY A 124 7.94 1.12 -19.35
C GLY A 124 9.26 1.67 -19.88
N TYR A 125 9.19 2.65 -20.77
CA TYR A 125 10.38 3.33 -21.32
C TYR A 125 10.10 4.82 -21.49
N ASP A 126 11.15 5.60 -21.58
CA ASP A 126 11.11 7.03 -21.89
C ASP A 126 12.29 7.42 -22.78
N PHE A 127 12.17 8.56 -23.44
CA PHE A 127 13.22 9.10 -24.32
C PHE A 127 14.28 9.92 -23.58
N GLY A 128 14.06 10.25 -22.32
CA GLY A 128 14.93 11.11 -21.51
C GLY A 128 15.84 10.36 -20.53
N GLY A 129 15.83 9.01 -20.56
CA GLY A 129 16.65 8.19 -19.66
C GLY A 129 16.20 8.23 -18.19
N GLY A 130 14.98 8.71 -17.90
CA GLY A 130 14.43 8.79 -16.55
C GLY A 130 14.14 7.43 -15.94
N MET A 131 13.72 6.43 -16.75
CA MET A 131 13.41 5.09 -16.26
C MET A 131 14.62 4.33 -15.72
N PRO A 132 15.78 4.28 -16.43
CA PRO A 132 17.02 3.70 -15.88
C PRO A 132 17.47 4.40 -14.58
N LYS A 133 17.34 5.73 -14.51
CA LYS A 133 17.66 6.52 -13.31
C LYS A 133 16.75 6.17 -12.14
N LYS A 134 15.44 6.02 -12.38
CA LYS A 134 14.46 5.59 -11.37
C LYS A 134 14.79 4.19 -10.84
N LEU A 135 15.15 3.25 -11.74
CA LEU A 135 15.55 1.90 -11.35
C LEU A 135 16.79 1.92 -10.45
N ARG A 136 17.82 2.70 -10.80
CA ARG A 136 19.01 2.87 -9.96
C ARG A 136 18.64 3.40 -8.57
N ASN A 137 17.85 4.46 -8.50
CA ASN A 137 17.42 5.00 -7.21
C ASN A 137 16.62 3.98 -6.39
N ALA A 138 15.80 3.16 -7.05
CA ALA A 138 15.03 2.11 -6.37
C ALA A 138 15.92 1.00 -5.79
N LYS A 139 17.07 0.69 -6.44
CA LYS A 139 18.09 -0.21 -5.88
C LYS A 139 18.71 0.36 -4.61
N ASP A 140 19.08 1.65 -4.64
CA ASP A 140 19.69 2.34 -3.49
C ASP A 140 18.70 2.45 -2.32
N GLU A 141 17.40 2.60 -2.61
CA GLU A 141 16.32 2.68 -1.62
C GLU A 141 15.96 1.32 -0.99
N PHE A 142 16.31 0.19 -1.62
CA PHE A 142 16.08 -1.14 -1.07
C PHE A 142 17.20 -1.49 -0.09
N THR A 143 17.03 -1.13 1.17
CA THR A 143 18.03 -1.24 2.24
C THR A 143 17.62 -2.27 3.29
N GLU A 144 18.59 -2.79 4.04
CA GLU A 144 18.34 -3.68 5.17
C GLU A 144 17.45 -3.02 6.23
N TRP A 145 17.64 -1.73 6.47
CA TRP A 145 16.80 -0.96 7.40
C TRP A 145 15.32 -0.91 6.96
N LEU A 146 15.07 -0.78 5.64
CA LEU A 146 13.71 -0.86 5.10
C LEU A 146 13.10 -2.23 5.38
N CYS A 147 13.89 -3.31 5.23
CA CYS A 147 13.43 -4.68 5.46
C CYS A 147 13.26 -4.99 6.95
N ALA A 148 14.09 -4.40 7.83
CA ALA A 148 13.95 -4.51 9.28
C ALA A 148 12.61 -3.95 9.80
N ARG A 149 11.93 -3.07 9.03
CA ARG A 149 10.57 -2.61 9.34
C ARG A 149 9.56 -3.77 9.42
N LEU A 150 9.88 -4.91 8.80
CA LEU A 150 9.06 -6.13 8.80
C LEU A 150 9.34 -7.08 9.98
N ASP A 151 10.29 -6.78 10.87
CA ASP A 151 10.73 -7.72 11.91
C ASP A 151 9.62 -8.13 12.88
N ASN A 152 8.72 -7.18 13.20
CA ASN A 152 7.59 -7.42 14.09
C ASN A 152 6.24 -7.45 13.35
N VAL A 153 6.26 -7.74 12.04
CA VAL A 153 5.06 -7.79 11.20
C VAL A 153 4.69 -9.23 10.90
N THR A 154 3.45 -9.60 11.18
CA THR A 154 2.84 -10.85 10.72
C THR A 154 2.47 -10.70 9.24
N ILE A 155 2.84 -11.68 8.42
CA ILE A 155 2.52 -11.70 6.98
C ILE A 155 1.57 -12.86 6.72
N GLU A 156 0.32 -12.52 6.38
CA GLU A 156 -0.74 -13.45 6.04
C GLU A 156 -0.91 -13.56 4.52
N ASN A 157 -1.52 -14.65 4.07
CA ASN A 157 -1.94 -14.86 2.68
C ASN A 157 -3.28 -15.58 2.69
N GLN A 158 -4.32 -14.86 3.04
CA GLN A 158 -5.68 -15.37 3.22
C GLN A 158 -6.69 -14.41 2.59
N ASP A 159 -7.97 -14.79 2.64
CA ASP A 159 -9.05 -13.85 2.34
C ASP A 159 -9.00 -12.66 3.31
N ALA A 160 -9.18 -11.46 2.78
CA ALA A 160 -9.09 -10.23 3.57
C ALA A 160 -10.17 -10.13 4.64
N LEU A 161 -11.38 -10.69 4.39
CA LEU A 161 -12.48 -10.70 5.36
C LEU A 161 -12.14 -11.60 6.55
N ASP A 162 -11.48 -12.73 6.30
CA ASP A 162 -11.03 -13.64 7.36
C ASP A 162 -9.95 -12.97 8.22
N VAL A 163 -9.01 -12.25 7.60
CA VAL A 163 -7.97 -11.51 8.31
C VAL A 163 -8.57 -10.40 9.17
N ILE A 164 -9.48 -9.58 8.62
CA ILE A 164 -10.18 -8.54 9.38
C ILE A 164 -10.89 -9.15 10.58
N SER A 165 -11.65 -10.25 10.38
CA SER A 165 -12.39 -10.92 11.44
C SER A 165 -11.47 -11.52 12.51
N THR A 166 -10.37 -12.15 12.10
CA THR A 166 -9.44 -12.85 13.01
C THR A 166 -8.71 -11.86 13.93
N TYR A 167 -8.34 -10.71 13.42
CA TYR A 167 -7.55 -9.71 14.15
C TYR A 167 -8.39 -8.56 14.72
N ASP A 168 -9.73 -8.67 14.69
CA ASP A 168 -10.63 -7.66 15.22
C ASP A 168 -10.65 -7.62 16.74
N SER A 169 -10.42 -6.44 17.30
CA SER A 169 -10.57 -6.13 18.73
C SER A 169 -10.78 -4.62 18.93
N PRO A 170 -11.26 -4.19 20.12
CA PRO A 170 -11.40 -2.76 20.40
C PRO A 170 -10.11 -1.93 20.29
N ASP A 171 -8.94 -2.57 20.40
CA ASP A 171 -7.62 -1.95 20.29
C ASP A 171 -7.03 -2.05 18.86
N THR A 172 -7.78 -2.61 17.89
CA THR A 172 -7.33 -2.79 16.50
C THR A 172 -7.69 -1.59 15.63
N PHE A 173 -6.77 -1.24 14.73
CA PHE A 173 -7.04 -0.35 13.60
C PHE A 173 -6.83 -1.11 12.28
N HIS A 174 -7.91 -1.26 11.52
CA HIS A 174 -7.92 -1.87 10.20
C HIS A 174 -7.77 -0.80 9.12
N PHE A 175 -6.67 -0.82 8.37
CA PHE A 175 -6.56 -0.07 7.12
C PHE A 175 -7.03 -0.96 5.97
N VAL A 176 -8.10 -0.54 5.31
CA VAL A 176 -8.84 -1.35 4.32
C VAL A 176 -8.78 -0.64 2.97
N ASP A 177 -7.98 -1.15 2.04
CA ASP A 177 -7.74 -0.60 0.71
C ASP A 177 -7.99 -1.66 -0.38
N PRO A 178 -9.25 -2.09 -0.56
CA PRO A 178 -9.58 -3.15 -1.51
C PRO A 178 -9.37 -2.69 -2.96
N PRO A 179 -9.34 -3.61 -3.94
CA PRO A 179 -9.37 -3.27 -5.34
C PRO A 179 -10.58 -2.37 -5.66
N TYR A 180 -10.34 -1.27 -6.38
CA TYR A 180 -11.38 -0.28 -6.65
C TYR A 180 -12.32 -0.73 -7.75
N ILE A 181 -13.61 -0.78 -7.46
CA ILE A 181 -14.67 -1.11 -8.40
C ILE A 181 -14.74 -0.03 -9.49
N ASN A 182 -14.97 -0.43 -10.74
CA ASN A 182 -15.04 0.46 -11.90
C ASN A 182 -13.78 1.30 -12.14
N SER A 183 -12.63 0.85 -11.65
CA SER A 183 -11.36 1.49 -11.98
C SER A 183 -10.76 0.84 -13.24
N ASP A 184 -10.07 1.64 -14.10
CA ASP A 184 -9.28 1.15 -15.24
C ASP A 184 -8.09 0.26 -14.80
N CYS A 185 -8.17 -0.30 -13.62
CA CYS A 185 -7.11 -1.06 -12.99
C CYS A 185 -6.95 -2.48 -13.52
N GLY A 186 -7.54 -2.81 -14.66
CA GLY A 186 -7.32 -3.96 -15.56
C GLY A 186 -7.02 -5.37 -14.98
N HIS A 187 -6.56 -5.45 -13.73
CA HIS A 187 -6.08 -6.66 -13.05
C HIS A 187 -7.09 -7.29 -12.11
N TYR A 188 -8.03 -6.48 -11.65
CA TYR A 188 -9.03 -6.91 -10.67
C TYR A 188 -10.41 -7.09 -11.30
N GLU A 189 -10.51 -6.94 -12.64
CA GLU A 189 -11.75 -7.27 -13.34
C GLU A 189 -12.15 -8.72 -13.04
N GLY A 190 -13.27 -8.88 -12.35
CA GLY A 190 -13.84 -10.18 -11.97
C GLY A 190 -13.34 -10.77 -10.64
N THR A 191 -12.39 -10.14 -9.92
CA THR A 191 -11.92 -10.64 -8.62
C THR A 191 -12.48 -9.89 -7.42
N PHE A 192 -12.85 -8.59 -7.57
CA PHE A 192 -13.47 -7.79 -6.52
C PHE A 192 -14.57 -6.91 -7.14
N ASP A 193 -15.81 -7.33 -6.99
CA ASP A 193 -17.00 -6.71 -7.55
C ASP A 193 -17.88 -6.05 -6.47
N GLU A 194 -19.06 -5.57 -6.87
CA GLU A 194 -20.02 -4.97 -5.94
C GLU A 194 -20.48 -5.95 -4.85
N TYR A 195 -20.59 -7.24 -5.15
CA TYR A 195 -20.94 -8.25 -4.18
C TYR A 195 -19.83 -8.42 -3.13
N CYS A 196 -18.57 -8.44 -3.54
CA CYS A 196 -17.42 -8.47 -2.63
C CYS A 196 -17.38 -7.22 -1.75
N MET A 197 -17.66 -6.05 -2.32
CA MET A 197 -17.73 -4.80 -1.56
C MET A 197 -18.88 -4.83 -0.54
N GLU A 198 -20.05 -5.32 -0.92
CA GLU A 198 -21.17 -5.44 0.02
C GLU A 198 -20.84 -6.35 1.20
N LYS A 199 -20.18 -7.49 0.95
CA LYS A 199 -19.70 -8.38 2.01
C LYS A 199 -18.69 -7.71 2.93
N LEU A 200 -17.77 -6.95 2.37
CA LEU A 200 -16.81 -6.17 3.14
C LEU A 200 -17.52 -5.13 4.01
N LEU A 201 -18.47 -4.37 3.48
CA LEU A 201 -19.22 -3.37 4.24
C LEU A 201 -20.06 -4.01 5.35
N GLN A 202 -20.70 -5.15 5.08
CA GLN A 202 -21.43 -5.94 6.10
C GLN A 202 -20.51 -6.40 7.24
N LEU A 203 -19.27 -6.77 6.94
CA LEU A 203 -18.28 -7.11 7.96
C LEU A 203 -17.87 -5.88 8.75
N LEU A 204 -17.58 -4.74 8.07
CA LEU A 204 -17.14 -3.50 8.71
C LEU A 204 -18.22 -2.90 9.64
N GLU A 205 -19.52 -3.19 9.44
CA GLU A 205 -20.57 -2.85 10.41
C GLU A 205 -20.44 -3.57 11.75
N GLN A 206 -19.75 -4.71 11.78
CA GLN A 206 -19.68 -5.60 12.95
C GLN A 206 -18.33 -5.53 13.67
N VAL A 207 -17.32 -4.88 13.09
CA VAL A 207 -15.99 -4.80 13.72
C VAL A 207 -16.04 -4.01 15.02
N LYS A 208 -15.32 -4.49 16.02
CA LYS A 208 -15.14 -3.85 17.34
C LYS A 208 -14.05 -2.78 17.29
N GLY A 209 -13.11 -2.97 16.38
CA GLY A 209 -12.01 -2.09 16.15
C GLY A 209 -12.39 -0.85 15.35
N LYS A 210 -11.37 -0.03 15.10
CA LYS A 210 -11.49 1.13 14.21
C LYS A 210 -11.08 0.74 12.81
N PHE A 211 -11.71 1.32 11.80
CA PHE A 211 -11.26 1.12 10.42
C PHE A 211 -11.21 2.41 9.61
N MET A 212 -10.37 2.42 8.60
CA MET A 212 -10.37 3.38 7.51
C MET A 212 -10.46 2.61 6.20
N LEU A 213 -11.58 2.77 5.48
CA LEU A 213 -11.78 2.22 4.14
C LEU A 213 -11.44 3.30 3.11
N THR A 214 -10.59 2.98 2.13
CA THR A 214 -10.29 3.86 0.99
C THR A 214 -10.95 3.33 -0.27
N MET A 215 -11.65 4.21 -1.00
CA MET A 215 -12.36 3.85 -2.24
C MET A 215 -12.72 5.10 -3.06
N PHE A 216 -13.05 4.92 -4.34
CA PHE A 216 -13.77 5.93 -5.10
C PHE A 216 -15.21 6.09 -4.61
N PRO A 217 -15.86 7.25 -4.88
CA PRO A 217 -17.26 7.44 -4.53
C PRO A 217 -18.14 6.33 -5.08
N LEU A 218 -18.89 5.67 -4.19
CA LEU A 218 -19.90 4.66 -4.53
C LEU A 218 -21.15 4.89 -3.70
N PRO A 219 -22.35 4.88 -4.31
CA PRO A 219 -23.63 5.07 -3.59
C PRO A 219 -23.79 4.10 -2.41
N MET A 220 -23.41 2.84 -2.59
CA MET A 220 -23.45 1.82 -1.56
C MET A 220 -22.65 2.23 -0.31
N ILE A 221 -21.46 2.78 -0.47
CA ILE A 221 -20.63 3.23 0.66
C ILE A 221 -21.29 4.41 1.38
N GLU A 222 -21.89 5.34 0.64
CA GLU A 222 -22.61 6.49 1.22
C GLU A 222 -23.83 6.03 2.03
N GLU A 223 -24.58 5.04 1.54
CA GLU A 223 -25.71 4.42 2.26
C GLU A 223 -25.25 3.79 3.58
N TYR A 224 -24.20 2.98 3.55
CA TYR A 224 -23.63 2.37 4.76
C TYR A 224 -23.09 3.41 5.73
N ALA A 225 -22.40 4.44 5.24
CA ALA A 225 -21.87 5.50 6.07
C ALA A 225 -23.00 6.28 6.77
N ASN A 226 -24.06 6.65 6.03
CA ASN A 226 -25.23 7.33 6.61
C ASN A 226 -25.96 6.47 7.63
N LYS A 227 -26.15 5.17 7.35
CA LYS A 227 -26.80 4.21 8.26
C LYS A 227 -26.04 4.05 9.58
N ASN A 228 -24.72 4.00 9.53
CA ASN A 228 -23.87 3.65 10.67
C ASN A 228 -23.18 4.88 11.31
N GLY A 229 -23.40 6.09 10.78
CA GLY A 229 -22.75 7.30 11.28
C GLY A 229 -21.25 7.34 10.98
N TRP A 230 -20.79 6.68 9.91
CA TRP A 230 -19.39 6.73 9.50
C TRP A 230 -19.06 8.07 8.86
N ILE A 231 -17.82 8.52 9.03
CA ILE A 231 -17.33 9.81 8.55
C ILE A 231 -16.63 9.60 7.21
N ILE A 232 -17.03 10.39 6.18
CA ILE A 232 -16.41 10.36 4.85
C ILE A 232 -15.51 11.59 4.69
N HIS A 233 -14.20 11.35 4.63
CA HIS A 233 -13.20 12.35 4.25
C HIS A 233 -12.98 12.30 2.75
N ARG A 234 -13.24 13.41 2.05
CA ARG A 234 -13.16 13.51 0.59
C ARG A 234 -11.86 14.17 0.18
N VAL A 235 -11.09 13.52 -0.69
CA VAL A 235 -9.84 14.06 -1.21
C VAL A 235 -9.89 14.11 -2.72
N GLU A 236 -9.69 15.29 -3.28
CA GLU A 236 -9.54 15.47 -4.72
C GLU A 236 -8.11 15.15 -5.16
N ARG A 237 -7.98 14.31 -6.17
CA ARG A 237 -6.70 13.99 -6.81
C ARG A 237 -6.73 14.39 -8.27
N THR A 238 -5.67 15.05 -8.70
CA THR A 238 -5.45 15.27 -10.14
C THR A 238 -4.72 14.06 -10.71
N ILE A 239 -5.39 13.27 -11.56
CA ILE A 239 -4.78 12.15 -12.27
C ILE A 239 -4.33 12.64 -13.63
N SER A 240 -3.03 12.48 -13.92
CA SER A 240 -2.47 12.70 -15.24
C SER A 240 -2.55 11.39 -16.04
N ALA A 241 -3.67 11.13 -16.70
CA ALA A 241 -3.83 9.95 -17.55
C ALA A 241 -3.12 10.11 -18.91
N SER A 242 -2.88 11.34 -19.36
CA SER A 242 -2.09 11.67 -20.55
C SER A 242 -1.59 13.12 -20.45
N LYS A 243 -0.67 13.52 -21.35
CA LYS A 243 -0.19 14.91 -21.42
C LYS A 243 -1.29 15.94 -21.72
N THR A 244 -2.47 15.51 -22.12
CA THR A 244 -3.55 16.36 -22.64
C THR A 244 -4.84 16.36 -21.81
N SER A 245 -5.04 15.45 -20.84
CA SER A 245 -6.24 15.47 -20.00
C SER A 245 -5.90 15.25 -18.53
N ARG A 246 -6.09 16.32 -17.74
CA ARG A 246 -6.14 16.22 -16.28
C ARG A 246 -7.59 15.94 -15.90
N ARG A 247 -7.87 14.80 -15.25
CA ARG A 247 -9.15 14.55 -14.60
C ARG A 247 -8.97 14.67 -13.10
N ASN A 248 -9.82 15.43 -12.45
CA ASN A 248 -9.92 15.37 -10.99
C ASN A 248 -10.71 14.10 -10.66
N GLN A 249 -10.16 13.30 -9.79
CA GLN A 249 -10.81 12.11 -9.25
C GLN A 249 -10.92 12.28 -7.75
N GLU A 250 -12.11 12.12 -7.24
CA GLU A 250 -12.39 12.13 -5.81
C GLU A 250 -12.06 10.73 -5.25
N GLU A 251 -11.45 10.68 -4.08
CA GLU A 251 -11.16 9.47 -3.33
C GLU A 251 -11.65 9.66 -1.91
N TRP A 252 -12.37 8.67 -1.39
CA TRP A 252 -12.95 8.71 -0.06
C TRP A 252 -12.10 7.92 0.92
N MET A 253 -11.98 8.46 2.13
CA MET A 253 -11.51 7.75 3.30
C MET A 253 -12.68 7.70 4.29
N VAL A 254 -13.23 6.50 4.51
CA VAL A 254 -14.42 6.27 5.33
C VAL A 254 -13.99 5.68 6.67
N CYS A 255 -14.33 6.33 7.76
CA CYS A 255 -13.91 5.97 9.12
C CYS A 255 -15.12 5.73 10.03
N ASN A 256 -15.07 4.73 10.90
CA ASN A 256 -16.09 4.48 11.93
C ASN A 256 -15.77 5.18 13.28
N TYR A 257 -14.89 6.16 13.27
CA TYR A 257 -14.46 6.90 14.46
C TYR A 257 -14.31 8.39 14.16
N GLU A 258 -14.48 9.21 15.20
CA GLU A 258 -14.13 10.64 15.16
C GLU A 258 -12.63 10.82 15.36
N GLU A 259 -12.08 11.83 14.69
CA GLU A 259 -10.66 12.11 14.77
C GLU A 259 -10.27 12.75 16.08
N HIS A 260 -9.23 12.19 16.68
CA HIS A 260 -8.34 12.97 17.53
C HIS A 260 -6.97 12.93 16.86
N PRO A 261 -6.57 13.96 16.12
CA PRO A 261 -5.31 13.94 15.38
C PRO A 261 -4.16 13.64 16.34
N GLN A 262 -3.44 12.55 16.07
CA GLN A 262 -2.16 12.34 16.72
C GLN A 262 -1.19 13.38 16.13
N LEU A 263 -0.65 14.25 16.95
CA LEU A 263 0.43 15.14 16.57
C LEU A 263 1.56 14.29 15.95
N THR A 264 1.84 14.50 14.69
CA THR A 264 2.93 13.82 14.00
C THR A 264 4.26 14.50 14.38
N LEU A 265 5.40 13.83 14.16
CA LEU A 265 6.72 14.44 14.37
C LEU A 265 6.96 15.70 13.50
N PHE A 266 6.15 15.90 12.48
CA PHE A 266 6.18 17.10 11.63
C PHE A 266 5.46 18.28 12.26
N ASP A 267 4.46 18.05 13.11
CA ASP A 267 3.74 19.11 13.84
C ASP A 267 4.61 19.73 14.95
N TYR A 268 5.67 19.04 15.41
CA TYR A 268 6.64 19.57 16.37
C TYR A 268 7.63 20.58 15.77
N LYS A 269 7.77 20.65 14.44
CA LYS A 269 8.67 21.62 13.80
C LYS A 269 8.06 23.01 13.63
N ASP A 270 6.73 23.10 13.64
CA ASP A 270 6.01 24.38 13.53
C ASP A 270 5.58 24.96 14.88
N CYS A 271 5.70 24.21 15.98
CA CYS A 271 5.58 24.75 17.32
C CYS A 271 6.91 25.43 17.66
N GLY A 272 7.00 26.74 17.35
CA GLY A 272 8.17 27.55 17.60
C GLY A 272 8.74 27.32 18.99
N VAL A 273 9.97 26.86 19.06
CA VAL A 273 10.81 27.01 20.26
C VAL A 273 10.99 28.49 20.43
N VAL A 274 10.31 29.06 21.43
CA VAL A 274 10.61 30.39 21.93
C VAL A 274 12.01 30.30 22.55
N ASP A 275 12.99 30.85 21.85
CA ASP A 275 14.33 31.04 22.34
C ASP A 275 14.24 31.94 23.58
N THR A 276 14.34 31.34 24.76
CA THR A 276 14.58 32.07 26.00
C THR A 276 16.09 32.27 26.16
N THR A 277 16.65 33.18 25.39
CA THR A 277 17.95 33.80 25.70
C THR A 277 17.79 35.30 25.62
N ASP A 278 17.15 35.87 26.65
CA ASP A 278 17.39 37.23 27.06
C ASP A 278 17.08 37.32 28.54
N ALA A 279 18.08 37.12 29.34
CA ALA A 279 18.14 37.65 30.72
C ALA A 279 19.62 37.75 31.17
N SER A 280 20.07 38.98 31.17
CA SER A 280 21.24 39.59 31.86
C SER A 280 22.54 39.67 31.12
#